data_1598f835efcc39fbe68574d6e4f73017
#
_entry.id   1598f835efcc39fbe68574d6e4f73017
#
_cell.length_a   1.000
_cell.length_b   1.000
_cell.length_c   1.000
_cell.angle_alpha   90.00
_cell.angle_beta   90.00
_cell.angle_gamma   90.00
#
_symmetry.space_group_name_H-M   'P 1'
#
loop_
_entity.id
_entity.type
_entity.pdbx_description
1 polymer ?
#
loop_
_entity_poly.entity_id
_entity_poly.type
_entity_poly.pdbx_seq_one_letter_code
_entity_poly.pdbx_strand_id
1 'polypeptide(L)'
;SGALLVNSRRFSVIETVKDSEGQVFVKIDNADASTDFGEGTTVNQILDWNTRYKYMRTHTALHLLSVCLPFPVTGGQITFEKGRVDFDMPESPDKDQITDRLNTMVEADYTVSYDLISQEELRERPQLIKTMSVKPPQNVDFVRLVRIGNSNKIVDLQPCGGTHVKSTSEIGKLFVSKIEKKGRINRRVSVVLQD
;
A
#
# COMPACT_ATOMS: atom_id res chain seq x y z
N SER A 1 1.31 5.13 13.09
CA SER A 1 2.16 5.52 14.24
C SER A 1 2.65 6.96 14.12
N GLY A 2 2.89 7.58 15.28
CA GLY A 2 3.30 8.97 15.35
C GLY A 2 2.90 9.59 16.69
N ALA A 3 2.80 10.91 16.72
CA ALA A 3 2.36 11.65 17.89
C ALA A 3 1.52 12.87 17.50
N LEU A 4 0.73 13.34 18.44
CA LEU A 4 0.06 14.64 18.40
C LEU A 4 0.79 15.60 19.37
N LEU A 5 1.03 16.81 18.95
CA LEU A 5 1.56 17.87 19.81
C LEU A 5 0.50 18.96 19.97
N VAL A 6 0.08 19.18 21.21
CA VAL A 6 -0.94 20.17 21.59
C VAL A 6 -0.43 20.93 22.79
N ASN A 7 -0.42 22.26 22.73
CA ASN A 7 0.05 23.14 23.83
C ASN A 7 1.42 22.67 24.42
N SER A 8 2.37 22.30 23.56
CA SER A 8 3.70 21.76 23.94
C SER A 8 3.67 20.39 24.64
N ARG A 9 2.52 19.76 24.81
CA ARG A 9 2.40 18.38 25.31
C ARG A 9 2.36 17.39 24.16
N ARG A 10 3.05 16.26 24.32
CA ARG A 10 3.17 15.20 23.30
C ARG A 10 2.32 14.00 23.70
N PHE A 11 1.46 13.54 22.80
CA PHE A 11 0.60 12.39 22.95
C PHE A 11 0.94 11.35 21.88
N SER A 12 1.31 10.13 22.30
CA SER A 12 1.63 9.05 21.37
C SER A 12 0.36 8.53 20.71
N VAL A 13 0.40 8.34 19.39
CA VAL A 13 -0.68 7.71 18.62
C VAL A 13 -0.53 6.20 18.71
N ILE A 14 -1.52 5.54 19.34
CA ILE A 14 -1.59 4.08 19.44
C ILE A 14 -2.15 3.51 18.14
N GLU A 15 -3.25 4.08 17.65
CA GLU A 15 -4.01 3.55 16.53
C GLU A 15 -4.74 4.67 15.79
N THR A 16 -4.96 4.46 14.50
CA THR A 16 -5.85 5.28 13.69
C THR A 16 -6.90 4.37 13.10
N VAL A 17 -8.16 4.62 13.39
CA VAL A 17 -9.30 3.84 12.93
C VAL A 17 -10.22 4.68 12.07
N LYS A 18 -10.96 4.02 11.19
CA LYS A 18 -11.99 4.64 10.36
C LYS A 18 -13.31 3.95 10.69
N ASP A 19 -14.34 4.73 10.99
CA ASP A 19 -15.66 4.18 11.24
C ASP A 19 -16.43 3.83 9.96
N SER A 20 -17.66 3.38 10.13
CA SER A 20 -18.56 3.03 9.02
C SER A 20 -18.98 4.21 8.16
N GLU A 21 -18.92 5.44 8.69
CA GLU A 21 -19.27 6.68 8.01
C GLU A 21 -18.06 7.30 7.30
N GLY A 22 -16.89 6.72 7.52
CA GLY A 22 -15.64 7.16 6.89
C GLY A 22 -14.88 8.21 7.71
N GLN A 23 -15.32 8.53 8.92
CA GLN A 23 -14.61 9.44 9.82
C GLN A 23 -13.35 8.76 10.38
N VAL A 24 -12.29 9.53 10.52
CA VAL A 24 -10.99 9.05 11.00
C VAL A 24 -10.80 9.46 12.45
N PHE A 25 -10.62 8.48 13.33
CA PHE A 25 -10.31 8.67 14.73
C PHE A 25 -8.87 8.28 15.03
N VAL A 26 -8.23 9.09 15.85
CA VAL A 26 -6.87 8.85 16.33
C VAL A 26 -6.93 8.50 17.82
N LYS A 27 -6.55 7.27 18.15
CA LYS A 27 -6.44 6.81 19.54
C LYS A 27 -5.07 7.18 20.09
N ILE A 28 -5.05 7.89 21.20
CA ILE A 28 -3.83 8.34 21.88
C ILE A 28 -3.62 7.61 23.19
N ASP A 29 -2.36 7.53 23.61
CA ASP A 29 -1.96 6.93 24.88
C ASP A 29 -1.93 8.01 25.97
N ASN A 30 -3.10 8.38 26.50
CA ASN A 30 -3.17 9.15 27.73
C ASN A 30 -4.62 9.30 28.22
N ALA A 31 -4.93 8.82 29.42
CA ALA A 31 -6.25 8.93 30.03
C ALA A 31 -6.62 10.39 30.43
N ASP A 32 -5.61 11.23 30.69
CA ASP A 32 -5.80 12.62 31.17
C ASP A 32 -5.83 13.67 30.04
N ALA A 33 -5.88 13.22 28.78
CA ALA A 33 -5.83 14.11 27.61
C ALA A 33 -7.13 14.90 27.36
N SER A 34 -8.22 14.60 28.05
CA SER A 34 -9.54 15.19 27.78
C SER A 34 -9.61 16.71 27.91
N THR A 35 -8.70 17.32 28.68
CA THR A 35 -8.59 18.78 28.86
C THR A 35 -7.79 19.48 27.78
N ASP A 36 -7.00 18.74 27.01
CA ASP A 36 -6.11 19.30 25.97
C ASP A 36 -6.76 19.37 24.59
N PHE A 37 -7.82 18.58 24.38
CA PHE A 37 -8.49 18.45 23.09
C PHE A 37 -9.95 18.95 23.19
N GLY A 38 -10.22 20.07 22.54
CA GLY A 38 -11.54 20.61 22.35
C GLY A 38 -11.75 21.01 20.90
N GLU A 39 -12.99 21.25 20.51
CA GLU A 39 -13.30 21.76 19.19
C GLU A 39 -12.54 23.08 18.93
N GLY A 40 -11.88 23.17 17.76
CA GLY A 40 -11.04 24.33 17.41
C GLY A 40 -9.61 24.26 17.93
N THR A 41 -9.22 23.24 18.69
CA THR A 41 -7.83 23.08 19.16
C THR A 41 -6.89 22.81 17.98
N THR A 42 -5.81 23.60 17.87
CA THR A 42 -4.77 23.36 16.88
C THR A 42 -3.87 22.21 17.32
N VAL A 43 -3.76 21.20 16.46
CA VAL A 43 -2.98 19.98 16.71
C VAL A 43 -1.89 19.84 15.64
N ASN A 44 -0.62 19.73 16.07
CA ASN A 44 0.48 19.35 15.17
C ASN A 44 0.62 17.83 15.14
N GLN A 45 0.51 17.25 13.95
CA GLN A 45 0.68 15.81 13.73
C GLN A 45 2.14 15.51 13.39
N ILE A 46 2.77 14.66 14.19
CA ILE A 46 4.14 14.17 13.98
C ILE A 46 4.05 12.73 13.50
N LEU A 47 4.41 12.51 12.24
CA LEU A 47 4.46 11.15 11.69
C LEU A 47 5.75 10.44 12.13
N ASP A 48 5.63 9.18 12.50
CA ASP A 48 6.78 8.27 12.55
C ASP A 48 7.17 7.94 11.09
N TRP A 49 8.12 8.74 10.58
CA TRP A 49 8.53 8.65 9.19
C TRP A 49 9.19 7.31 8.86
N ASN A 50 10.00 6.75 9.76
CA ASN A 50 10.66 5.46 9.53
C ASN A 50 9.63 4.35 9.32
N THR A 51 8.65 4.27 10.19
CA THR A 51 7.54 3.31 10.05
C THR A 51 6.74 3.59 8.78
N ARG A 52 6.36 4.85 8.52
CA ARG A 52 5.61 5.24 7.32
C ARG A 52 6.36 4.85 6.05
N TYR A 53 7.64 5.14 5.98
CA TYR A 53 8.46 4.89 4.80
C TYR A 53 8.61 3.39 4.50
N LYS A 54 8.78 2.55 5.53
CA LYS A 54 8.79 1.09 5.37
C LYS A 54 7.48 0.55 4.81
N TYR A 55 6.34 1.06 5.28
CA TYR A 55 5.04 0.72 4.69
C TYR A 55 4.92 1.14 3.23
N MET A 56 5.42 2.33 2.86
CA MET A 56 5.41 2.82 1.48
C MET A 56 6.27 1.94 0.56
N ARG A 57 7.49 1.59 0.99
CA ARG A 57 8.39 0.66 0.28
C ARG A 57 7.72 -0.69 0.06
N THR A 58 7.20 -1.29 1.13
CA THR A 58 6.50 -2.58 1.06
C THR A 58 5.29 -2.51 0.13
N HIS A 59 4.47 -1.46 0.22
CA HIS A 59 3.29 -1.31 -0.62
C HIS A 59 3.66 -1.22 -2.10
N THR A 60 4.65 -0.42 -2.45
CA THR A 60 5.13 -0.33 -3.82
C THR A 60 5.71 -1.66 -4.32
N ALA A 61 6.41 -2.41 -3.46
CA ALA A 61 6.89 -3.75 -3.79
C ALA A 61 5.73 -4.73 -4.11
N LEU A 62 4.58 -4.63 -3.41
CA LEU A 62 3.40 -5.44 -3.72
C LEU A 62 2.77 -5.09 -5.08
N HIS A 63 2.82 -3.82 -5.50
CA HIS A 63 2.43 -3.43 -6.85
C HIS A 63 3.34 -4.10 -7.89
N LEU A 64 4.67 -4.06 -7.70
CA LEU A 64 5.60 -4.77 -8.60
C LEU A 64 5.37 -6.28 -8.59
N LEU A 65 5.04 -6.88 -7.43
CA LEU A 65 4.70 -8.29 -7.34
C LEU A 65 3.47 -8.63 -8.20
N SER A 66 2.45 -7.75 -8.25
CA SER A 66 1.27 -7.95 -9.11
C SER A 66 1.58 -7.82 -10.61
N VAL A 67 2.71 -7.21 -10.96
CA VAL A 67 3.24 -7.18 -12.33
C VAL A 67 4.01 -8.45 -12.65
N CYS A 68 4.79 -8.97 -11.70
CA CYS A 68 5.49 -10.25 -11.85
C CYS A 68 4.51 -11.42 -12.03
N LEU A 69 3.38 -11.35 -11.32
CA LEU A 69 2.35 -12.38 -11.29
C LEU A 69 1.03 -11.78 -11.78
N PRO A 70 0.76 -11.80 -13.11
CA PRO A 70 -0.42 -11.18 -13.70
C PRO A 70 -1.68 -12.06 -13.50
N PHE A 71 -1.96 -12.41 -12.25
CA PHE A 71 -3.14 -13.13 -11.82
C PHE A 71 -4.06 -12.23 -10.99
N PRO A 72 -5.37 -12.53 -10.95
CA PRO A 72 -6.29 -11.78 -10.10
C PRO A 72 -5.87 -11.83 -8.61
N VAL A 73 -5.92 -10.68 -7.94
CA VAL A 73 -5.57 -10.54 -6.54
C VAL A 73 -6.81 -10.81 -5.68
N THR A 74 -6.75 -11.83 -4.84
CA THR A 74 -7.84 -12.24 -3.94
C THR A 74 -7.70 -11.66 -2.53
N GLY A 75 -6.54 -11.12 -2.18
CA GLY A 75 -6.29 -10.49 -0.90
C GLY A 75 -4.87 -9.96 -0.79
N GLY A 76 -4.63 -9.14 0.21
CA GLY A 76 -3.32 -8.57 0.50
C GLY A 76 -3.21 -8.10 1.94
N GLN A 77 -1.99 -7.99 2.42
CA GLN A 77 -1.70 -7.42 3.74
C GLN A 77 -0.30 -6.82 3.73
N ILE A 78 -0.18 -5.67 4.37
CA ILE A 78 1.08 -4.98 4.58
C ILE A 78 1.32 -4.88 6.08
N THR A 79 2.50 -5.27 6.50
CA THR A 79 3.03 -5.05 7.84
C THR A 79 4.34 -4.29 7.76
N PHE A 80 4.93 -3.98 8.89
CA PHE A 80 6.26 -3.41 8.95
C PHE A 80 7.27 -4.38 8.30
N GLU A 81 7.96 -3.94 7.24
CA GLU A 81 8.98 -4.69 6.49
C GLU A 81 8.50 -5.91 5.68
N LYS A 82 7.27 -6.34 5.84
CA LYS A 82 6.73 -7.51 5.15
C LYS A 82 5.39 -7.23 4.53
N GLY A 83 5.24 -7.68 3.29
CA GLY A 83 3.95 -7.68 2.61
C GLY A 83 3.60 -9.05 2.04
N ARG A 84 2.31 -9.27 1.79
CA ARG A 84 1.85 -10.47 1.07
C ARG A 84 0.70 -10.13 0.14
N VAL A 85 0.64 -10.88 -0.96
CA VAL A 85 -0.50 -10.87 -1.88
C VAL A 85 -0.96 -12.30 -2.10
N ASP A 86 -2.26 -12.49 -2.12
CA ASP A 86 -2.93 -13.74 -2.42
C ASP A 86 -3.46 -13.66 -3.86
N PHE A 87 -3.08 -14.62 -4.69
CA PHE A 87 -3.43 -14.67 -6.11
C PHE A 87 -4.34 -15.85 -6.42
N ASP A 88 -5.33 -15.64 -7.30
CA ASP A 88 -6.07 -16.72 -7.93
C ASP A 88 -5.18 -17.37 -9.02
N MET A 89 -4.37 -18.33 -8.58
CA MET A 89 -3.31 -18.95 -9.40
C MET A 89 -3.21 -20.43 -9.09
N PRO A 90 -3.35 -21.33 -10.07
CA PRO A 90 -3.38 -22.77 -9.83
C PRO A 90 -2.01 -23.36 -9.47
N GLU A 91 -0.94 -22.83 -10.03
CA GLU A 91 0.41 -23.31 -9.85
C GLU A 91 1.24 -22.40 -8.94
N SER A 92 2.19 -22.98 -8.22
CA SER A 92 3.13 -22.20 -7.43
C SER A 92 4.26 -21.72 -8.33
N PRO A 93 4.54 -20.41 -8.39
CA PRO A 93 5.61 -19.89 -9.21
C PRO A 93 6.96 -20.17 -8.57
N ASP A 94 8.04 -20.01 -9.35
CA ASP A 94 9.40 -20.10 -8.87
C ASP A 94 9.74 -18.86 -8.03
N LYS A 95 10.17 -19.09 -6.80
CA LYS A 95 10.45 -18.05 -5.81
C LYS A 95 11.64 -17.17 -6.20
N ASP A 96 12.70 -17.79 -6.71
CA ASP A 96 13.95 -17.09 -7.03
C ASP A 96 13.78 -16.25 -8.31
N GLN A 97 13.09 -16.79 -9.31
CA GLN A 97 12.73 -16.02 -10.52
C GLN A 97 11.89 -14.79 -10.21
N ILE A 98 10.92 -14.88 -9.26
CA ILE A 98 10.14 -13.70 -8.86
C ILE A 98 11.02 -12.70 -8.14
N THR A 99 11.90 -13.17 -7.25
CA THR A 99 12.84 -12.31 -6.53
C THR A 99 13.73 -11.53 -7.49
N ASP A 100 14.30 -12.19 -8.49
CA ASP A 100 15.15 -11.56 -9.48
C ASP A 100 14.38 -10.53 -10.34
N ARG A 101 13.17 -10.88 -10.79
CA ARG A 101 12.32 -9.95 -11.56
C ARG A 101 11.93 -8.72 -10.74
N LEU A 102 11.61 -8.88 -9.46
CA LEU A 102 11.30 -7.78 -8.56
C LEU A 102 12.50 -6.84 -8.42
N ASN A 103 13.69 -7.38 -8.12
CA ASN A 103 14.90 -6.57 -7.95
C ASN A 103 15.31 -5.88 -9.27
N THR A 104 15.14 -6.53 -10.43
CA THR A 104 15.33 -5.88 -11.74
C THR A 104 14.43 -4.65 -11.92
N MET A 105 13.14 -4.72 -11.49
CA MET A 105 12.25 -3.56 -11.56
C MET A 105 12.56 -2.49 -10.51
N VAL A 106 13.11 -2.87 -9.37
CA VAL A 106 13.62 -1.93 -8.37
C VAL A 106 14.81 -1.16 -8.94
N GLU A 107 15.77 -1.86 -9.51
CA GLU A 107 16.99 -1.28 -10.09
C GLU A 107 16.73 -0.41 -11.34
N ALA A 108 15.62 -0.67 -12.03
CA ALA A 108 15.21 0.12 -13.19
C ALA A 108 14.74 1.55 -12.84
N ASP A 109 14.61 1.87 -11.57
CA ASP A 109 14.29 3.20 -11.02
C ASP A 109 13.08 3.88 -11.68
N TYR A 110 11.99 3.14 -11.82
CA TYR A 110 10.74 3.66 -12.37
C TYR A 110 10.11 4.70 -11.44
N THR A 111 9.66 5.81 -12.02
CA THR A 111 8.89 6.82 -11.29
C THR A 111 7.54 6.27 -10.84
N VAL A 112 7.13 6.63 -9.62
CA VAL A 112 5.80 6.36 -9.08
C VAL A 112 5.03 7.67 -9.01
N SER A 113 3.95 7.77 -9.78
CA SER A 113 3.12 8.97 -9.91
C SER A 113 1.65 8.64 -9.69
N TYR A 114 0.83 9.67 -9.62
CA TYR A 114 -0.61 9.56 -9.39
C TYR A 114 -1.37 10.26 -10.50
N ASP A 115 -2.38 9.57 -11.02
CA ASP A 115 -3.36 10.10 -11.94
C ASP A 115 -4.75 10.03 -11.31
N LEU A 116 -5.69 10.82 -11.80
CA LEU A 116 -7.10 10.72 -11.44
C LEU A 116 -7.88 10.23 -12.65
N ILE A 117 -8.81 9.33 -12.41
CA ILE A 117 -9.75 8.81 -13.41
C ILE A 117 -11.17 9.00 -12.90
N SER A 118 -12.10 9.38 -13.76
CA SER A 118 -13.51 9.43 -13.39
C SER A 118 -14.08 8.02 -13.17
N GLN A 119 -15.19 7.93 -12.43
CA GLN A 119 -15.89 6.65 -12.26
C GLN A 119 -16.37 6.07 -13.60
N GLU A 120 -16.76 6.92 -14.54
CA GLU A 120 -17.22 6.53 -15.87
C GLU A 120 -16.06 5.90 -16.67
N GLU A 121 -14.94 6.60 -16.78
CA GLU A 121 -13.74 6.10 -17.47
C GLU A 121 -13.19 4.83 -16.82
N LEU A 122 -13.29 4.69 -15.48
CA LEU A 122 -12.86 3.47 -14.79
C LEU A 122 -13.75 2.26 -15.14
N ARG A 123 -15.07 2.47 -15.32
CA ARG A 123 -16.00 1.42 -15.76
C ARG A 123 -15.69 0.94 -17.17
N GLU A 124 -15.21 1.83 -18.03
CA GLU A 124 -14.79 1.49 -19.40
C GLU A 124 -13.45 0.74 -19.45
N ARG A 125 -12.68 0.79 -18.35
CA ARG A 125 -11.33 0.18 -18.22
C ARG A 125 -11.24 -0.82 -17.07
N PRO A 126 -12.08 -1.87 -17.06
CA PRO A 126 -12.12 -2.85 -15.95
C PRO A 126 -10.79 -3.56 -15.74
N GLN A 127 -9.93 -3.65 -16.75
CA GLN A 127 -8.60 -4.25 -16.68
C GLN A 127 -7.65 -3.52 -15.73
N LEU A 128 -7.94 -2.27 -15.34
CA LEU A 128 -7.16 -1.55 -14.33
C LEU A 128 -7.39 -2.11 -12.92
N ILE A 129 -8.52 -2.80 -12.70
CA ILE A 129 -8.88 -3.34 -11.39
C ILE A 129 -8.33 -4.75 -11.26
N LYS A 130 -7.17 -4.90 -10.61
CA LYS A 130 -6.52 -6.20 -10.40
C LYS A 130 -7.08 -6.97 -9.20
N THR A 131 -7.74 -6.28 -8.27
CA THR A 131 -8.26 -6.86 -7.02
C THR A 131 -9.69 -7.37 -7.19
N MET A 132 -9.94 -8.63 -6.79
CA MET A 132 -11.28 -9.22 -6.80
C MET A 132 -12.11 -8.83 -5.57
N SER A 133 -11.47 -8.76 -4.40
CA SER A 133 -12.14 -8.57 -3.10
C SER A 133 -12.30 -7.11 -2.69
N VAL A 134 -11.39 -6.23 -3.11
CA VAL A 134 -11.41 -4.81 -2.77
C VAL A 134 -11.81 -4.02 -4.01
N LYS A 135 -13.03 -3.51 -3.99
CA LYS A 135 -13.51 -2.62 -5.07
C LYS A 135 -12.97 -1.19 -4.84
N PRO A 136 -12.68 -0.45 -5.92
CA PRO A 136 -12.44 0.98 -5.82
C PRO A 136 -13.61 1.70 -5.13
N PRO A 137 -13.37 2.86 -4.46
CA PRO A 137 -14.45 3.63 -3.85
C PRO A 137 -15.57 3.91 -4.87
N GLN A 138 -16.84 3.67 -4.47
CA GLN A 138 -17.99 3.81 -5.38
C GLN A 138 -18.64 5.20 -5.32
N ASN A 139 -18.50 5.90 -4.19
CA ASN A 139 -19.19 7.17 -3.90
C ASN A 139 -18.22 8.37 -3.98
N VAL A 140 -17.41 8.40 -5.01
CA VAL A 140 -16.47 9.50 -5.29
C VAL A 140 -16.48 9.81 -6.78
N ASP A 141 -16.32 11.07 -7.16
CA ASP A 141 -16.30 11.48 -8.57
C ASP A 141 -15.06 10.98 -9.29
N PHE A 142 -13.93 10.97 -8.56
CA PHE A 142 -12.64 10.56 -9.11
C PHE A 142 -11.98 9.47 -8.24
N VAL A 143 -11.33 8.54 -8.90
CA VAL A 143 -10.53 7.48 -8.29
C VAL A 143 -9.07 7.76 -8.59
N ARG A 144 -8.22 7.67 -7.57
CA ARG A 144 -6.78 7.81 -7.75
C ARG A 144 -6.20 6.53 -8.33
N LEU A 145 -5.45 6.67 -9.42
CA LEU A 145 -4.58 5.63 -9.99
C LEU A 145 -3.16 5.84 -9.50
N VAL A 146 -2.49 4.75 -9.18
CA VAL A 146 -1.04 4.71 -8.99
C VAL A 146 -0.42 4.21 -10.28
N ARG A 147 0.51 4.98 -10.83
CA ARG A 147 1.26 4.67 -12.04
C ARG A 147 2.72 4.43 -11.69
N ILE A 148 3.25 3.30 -12.10
CA ILE A 148 4.68 2.98 -12.03
C ILE A 148 5.20 2.88 -13.46
N GLY A 149 6.26 3.61 -13.79
CA GLY A 149 6.82 3.59 -15.13
C GLY A 149 7.67 4.80 -15.43
N ASN A 150 8.03 4.96 -16.71
CA ASN A 150 8.71 6.15 -17.22
C ASN A 150 7.94 6.72 -18.44
N SER A 151 8.51 7.68 -19.15
CA SER A 151 7.89 8.30 -20.33
C SER A 151 7.54 7.30 -21.43
N ASN A 152 8.30 6.21 -21.54
CA ASN A 152 8.21 5.26 -22.65
C ASN A 152 7.48 3.96 -22.26
N LYS A 153 7.31 3.68 -20.97
CA LYS A 153 6.79 2.39 -20.51
C LYS A 153 5.96 2.54 -19.24
N ILE A 154 4.72 2.10 -19.29
CA ILE A 154 3.89 1.87 -18.08
C ILE A 154 4.16 0.44 -17.62
N VAL A 155 4.66 0.30 -16.39
CA VAL A 155 4.94 -0.99 -15.74
C VAL A 155 3.71 -1.45 -14.96
N ASP A 156 3.09 -0.53 -14.20
CA ASP A 156 1.87 -0.76 -13.45
C ASP A 156 0.95 0.46 -13.53
N LEU A 157 -0.35 0.22 -13.60
CA LEU A 157 -1.39 1.26 -13.51
C LEU A 157 -2.64 0.63 -12.90
N GLN A 158 -3.01 1.04 -11.69
CA GLN A 158 -4.19 0.50 -11.01
C GLN A 158 -4.74 1.44 -9.95
N PRO A 159 -6.04 1.36 -9.61
CA PRO A 159 -6.65 2.09 -8.51
C PRO A 159 -5.98 1.75 -7.19
N CYS A 160 -5.47 2.74 -6.48
CA CYS A 160 -4.91 2.55 -5.15
C CYS A 160 -4.99 3.81 -4.28
N GLY A 161 -5.57 3.66 -3.07
CA GLY A 161 -5.66 4.73 -2.07
C GLY A 161 -4.46 4.81 -1.11
N GLY A 162 -3.52 3.85 -1.16
CA GLY A 162 -2.39 3.77 -0.24
C GLY A 162 -1.25 4.75 -0.54
N THR A 163 -0.26 4.78 0.34
CA THR A 163 0.95 5.59 0.16
C THR A 163 2.06 4.78 -0.47
N HIS A 164 2.84 5.41 -1.34
CA HIS A 164 3.93 4.81 -2.10
C HIS A 164 5.20 5.66 -2.02
N VAL A 165 6.34 5.06 -2.32
CA VAL A 165 7.60 5.77 -2.58
C VAL A 165 7.52 6.51 -3.91
N LYS A 166 8.44 7.43 -4.17
CA LYS A 166 8.45 8.24 -5.41
C LYS A 166 9.09 7.51 -6.59
N SER A 167 9.95 6.54 -6.30
CA SER A 167 10.65 5.74 -7.29
C SER A 167 10.81 4.31 -6.81
N THR A 168 10.91 3.36 -7.75
CA THR A 168 11.07 1.94 -7.38
C THR A 168 12.42 1.66 -6.74
N SER A 169 13.47 2.44 -7.00
CA SER A 169 14.79 2.28 -6.37
C SER A 169 14.75 2.50 -4.85
N GLU A 170 13.82 3.34 -4.36
CA GLU A 170 13.62 3.57 -2.93
C GLU A 170 13.14 2.31 -2.18
N ILE A 171 12.59 1.31 -2.87
CA ILE A 171 12.20 0.03 -2.25
C ILE A 171 13.41 -0.65 -1.63
N GLY A 172 14.58 -0.55 -2.26
CA GLY A 172 15.78 -1.28 -1.88
C GLY A 172 15.66 -2.77 -2.20
N LYS A 173 16.63 -3.55 -1.79
CA LYS A 173 16.61 -5.00 -2.02
C LYS A 173 15.44 -5.66 -1.31
N LEU A 174 14.86 -6.65 -1.96
CA LEU A 174 13.78 -7.45 -1.40
C LEU A 174 13.88 -8.90 -1.89
N PHE A 175 13.20 -9.79 -1.20
CA PHE A 175 13.10 -11.18 -1.61
C PHE A 175 11.72 -11.76 -1.31
N VAL A 176 11.34 -12.76 -2.08
CA VAL A 176 10.17 -13.57 -1.79
C VAL A 176 10.52 -14.50 -0.63
N SER A 177 9.98 -14.27 0.55
CA SER A 177 10.29 -15.06 1.74
C SER A 177 9.57 -16.39 1.75
N LYS A 178 8.31 -16.44 1.27
CA LYS A 178 7.48 -17.64 1.31
C LYS A 178 6.42 -17.62 0.21
N ILE A 179 6.15 -18.81 -0.34
CA ILE A 179 4.98 -19.07 -1.19
C ILE A 179 4.16 -20.18 -0.53
N GLU A 180 2.88 -19.92 -0.27
CA GLU A 180 1.99 -20.83 0.43
C GLU A 180 0.77 -21.19 -0.44
N LYS A 181 0.40 -22.46 -0.43
CA LYS A 181 -0.84 -22.94 -1.02
C LYS A 181 -1.99 -22.72 -0.03
N LYS A 182 -2.93 -21.81 -0.34
CA LYS A 182 -4.08 -21.46 0.51
C LYS A 182 -5.41 -22.07 0.01
N GLY A 183 -5.33 -23.02 -0.90
CA GLY A 183 -6.47 -23.70 -1.52
C GLY A 183 -6.08 -24.27 -2.87
N ARG A 184 -7.09 -24.76 -3.59
CA ARG A 184 -6.86 -25.40 -4.90
C ARG A 184 -6.22 -24.45 -5.92
N ILE A 185 -6.70 -23.21 -5.97
CA ILE A 185 -6.30 -22.19 -6.94
C ILE A 185 -5.85 -20.89 -6.27
N ASN A 186 -5.42 -20.90 -5.02
CA ASN A 186 -4.98 -19.70 -4.31
C ASN A 186 -3.55 -19.88 -3.82
N ARG A 187 -2.69 -18.93 -4.18
CA ARG A 187 -1.28 -18.87 -3.77
C ARG A 187 -0.99 -17.54 -3.07
N ARG A 188 -0.48 -17.66 -1.86
CA ARG A 188 0.00 -16.53 -1.08
C ARG A 188 1.48 -16.35 -1.31
N VAL A 189 1.88 -15.19 -1.80
CA VAL A 189 3.28 -14.82 -1.99
C VAL A 189 3.62 -13.72 -0.99
N SER A 190 4.65 -13.95 -0.17
CA SER A 190 5.14 -13.01 0.84
C SER A 190 6.49 -12.46 0.43
N VAL A 191 6.63 -11.14 0.51
CA VAL A 191 7.89 -10.42 0.26
C VAL A 191 8.37 -9.73 1.53
N VAL A 192 9.68 -9.62 1.67
CA VAL A 192 10.36 -8.97 2.80
C VAL A 192 11.42 -8.03 2.23
N LEU A 193 11.49 -6.83 2.80
CA LEU A 193 12.57 -5.88 2.50
C LEU A 193 13.85 -6.36 3.18
N GLN A 194 14.97 -6.18 2.51
CA GLN A 194 16.30 -6.44 3.05
C GLN A 194 16.94 -5.09 3.33
N ASP A 195 16.99 -4.71 4.61
CA ASP A 195 17.70 -3.50 5.08
C ASP A 195 19.16 -3.80 5.35
#